data_799be5cc4021f886694f59213ec0fc90
#
_entry.id   799be5cc4021f886694f59213ec0fc90
#
_cell.length_a   1.000
_cell.length_b   1.000
_cell.length_c   1.000
_cell.angle_alpha   90.00
_cell.angle_beta   90.00
_cell.angle_gamma   90.00
#
_symmetry.space_group_name_H-M   'P 1'
#
loop_
_entity.id
_entity.type
_entity.pdbx_description
1 polymer ?
#
loop_
_entity_poly.entity_id
_entity_poly.type
_entity_poly.pdbx_seq_one_letter_code
_entity_poly.pdbx_strand_id
1 'polypeptide(L)'
;MKSANKVKMRTSIVVLFFIIVAAFCKYAYRLSDMLLFDKFAVFVRVFIYIGLFCAWAVSINKRILHSQVRKTLVTVAIIMIFWLTVREFKWRLVIDLTALRYLWYTYYIPIMLIPLIALFISMYLGKPEDYRLPRWTAFLSLFTCMLIALVLTNDIHRLVFIFPKNSSVWTEYECSYGIGFYIIFTWASVCGILSFIIMLTKCRIPQSKKILSLPLIPVGIAILYVVLNCMHEQFITSIFNDIAVFDCLVFTAFFESCIQCGLIQSNTGYPELFHASVCCSVQIADKDYNICFEAENAEPISKEKMELAAKEPIIIENSKRLHNMPIPGGYAIWTEDISALLKLRETLEDRKEELKERNEWLQYEYEREREHQIVEEQNRLYDLLQSKTQRQLDKIEQLTLQYKKTDALEDKQRILSHIVVFGSFIKRRKDFILSIDSTPTIPEKSYQVLSENPFAL
;
A
#
# COMPACT_ATOMS: atom_id res chain seq x y z
N MET A 1 22.96 8.41 2.40
CA MET A 1 22.46 9.77 2.70
C MET A 1 23.35 10.90 2.17
N LYS A 2 24.66 10.98 2.44
CA LYS A 2 25.52 12.06 1.96
C LYS A 2 25.67 12.13 0.43
N SER A 3 25.64 11.03 -0.32
CA SER A 3 25.81 10.99 -1.79
C SER A 3 24.58 11.54 -2.54
N ALA A 4 23.37 11.13 -2.21
CA ALA A 4 22.14 11.58 -2.88
C ALA A 4 21.86 13.08 -2.65
N ASN A 5 22.10 13.56 -1.42
CA ASN A 5 22.03 15.00 -1.13
C ASN A 5 23.08 15.81 -1.92
N LYS A 6 24.26 15.23 -2.16
CA LYS A 6 25.32 15.88 -2.95
C LYS A 6 24.95 15.97 -4.44
N VAL A 7 24.25 14.97 -4.99
CA VAL A 7 23.73 14.99 -6.37
C VAL A 7 22.59 15.99 -6.51
N LYS A 8 21.60 15.99 -5.60
CA LYS A 8 20.51 17.00 -5.58
C LYS A 8 21.04 18.41 -5.51
N MET A 9 22.00 18.65 -4.60
CA MET A 9 22.63 19.96 -4.45
C MET A 9 23.39 20.40 -5.73
N ARG A 10 24.11 19.49 -6.39
CA ARG A 10 24.78 19.79 -7.67
C ARG A 10 23.78 20.17 -8.76
N THR A 11 22.69 19.45 -8.89
CA THR A 11 21.65 19.75 -9.89
C THR A 11 21.01 21.11 -9.64
N SER A 12 20.68 21.43 -8.38
CA SER A 12 20.14 22.76 -8.02
C SER A 12 21.11 23.90 -8.30
N ILE A 13 22.41 23.71 -8.03
CA ILE A 13 23.46 24.69 -8.32
C ILE A 13 23.58 24.93 -9.83
N VAL A 14 23.54 23.86 -10.64
CA VAL A 14 23.62 23.95 -12.10
C VAL A 14 22.41 24.71 -12.67
N VAL A 15 21.19 24.40 -12.20
CA VAL A 15 19.97 25.11 -12.60
C VAL A 15 20.06 26.58 -12.23
N LEU A 16 20.46 26.87 -10.99
CA LEU A 16 20.62 28.26 -10.54
C LEU A 16 21.67 29.01 -11.38
N PHE A 17 22.79 28.37 -11.70
CA PHE A 17 23.83 28.94 -12.57
C PHE A 17 23.27 29.33 -13.93
N PHE A 18 22.50 28.44 -14.60
CA PHE A 18 21.89 28.75 -15.89
C PHE A 18 20.87 29.90 -15.81
N ILE A 19 20.07 29.94 -14.73
CA ILE A 19 19.14 31.07 -14.50
C ILE A 19 19.91 32.37 -14.35
N ILE A 20 21.01 32.38 -13.59
CA ILE A 20 21.88 33.60 -13.42
C ILE A 20 22.50 34.00 -14.76
N VAL A 21 23.00 33.02 -15.54
CA VAL A 21 23.56 33.31 -16.88
C VAL A 21 22.50 33.95 -17.80
N ALA A 22 21.27 33.38 -17.80
CA ALA A 22 20.17 33.92 -18.59
C ALA A 22 19.77 35.34 -18.14
N ALA A 23 19.77 35.62 -16.83
CA ALA A 23 19.53 36.97 -16.29
C ALA A 23 20.66 37.93 -16.67
N PHE A 24 21.91 37.46 -16.61
CA PHE A 24 23.07 38.24 -17.02
C PHE A 24 23.03 38.59 -18.53
N CYS A 25 22.65 37.64 -19.38
CA CYS A 25 22.45 37.91 -20.82
C CYS A 25 21.39 39.01 -21.06
N LYS A 26 20.33 39.06 -20.21
CA LYS A 26 19.33 40.14 -20.29
C LYS A 26 19.90 41.48 -19.88
N TYR A 27 20.73 41.52 -18.82
CA TYR A 27 21.37 42.74 -18.34
C TYR A 27 22.41 43.23 -19.34
N ALA A 28 23.23 42.35 -19.89
CA ALA A 28 24.23 42.66 -20.91
C ALA A 28 23.60 43.25 -22.20
N TYR A 29 22.43 42.73 -22.62
CA TYR A 29 21.63 43.29 -23.71
C TYR A 29 21.27 44.76 -23.52
N ARG A 30 21.05 45.20 -22.28
CA ARG A 30 20.72 46.60 -21.97
C ARG A 30 21.93 47.54 -21.98
N LEU A 31 23.14 47.00 -21.74
CA LEU A 31 24.36 47.77 -21.61
C LEU A 31 25.17 47.85 -22.90
N SER A 32 24.85 47.01 -23.89
CA SER A 32 25.61 46.88 -25.13
C SER A 32 24.88 47.62 -26.26
N ASP A 33 25.59 48.51 -26.94
CA ASP A 33 25.14 49.17 -28.17
C ASP A 33 25.47 48.33 -29.45
N MET A 34 25.97 47.09 -29.30
CA MET A 34 26.37 46.24 -30.41
C MET A 34 25.24 45.29 -30.85
N LEU A 35 24.66 45.55 -32.00
CA LEU A 35 23.52 44.82 -32.59
C LEU A 35 23.73 43.31 -32.73
N LEU A 36 24.94 42.84 -32.98
CA LEU A 36 25.31 41.43 -33.10
C LEU A 36 25.34 40.72 -31.74
N PHE A 37 25.89 41.36 -30.72
CA PHE A 37 25.94 40.84 -29.36
C PHE A 37 24.54 40.70 -28.76
N ASP A 38 23.68 41.69 -29.04
CA ASP A 38 22.30 41.72 -28.61
C ASP A 38 21.49 40.50 -29.13
N LYS A 39 21.58 40.21 -30.41
CA LYS A 39 20.93 39.08 -31.01
C LYS A 39 21.44 37.77 -30.41
N PHE A 40 22.74 37.62 -30.21
CA PHE A 40 23.36 36.44 -29.62
C PHE A 40 22.94 36.22 -28.18
N ALA A 41 23.00 37.23 -27.32
CA ALA A 41 22.62 37.17 -25.90
C ALA A 41 21.15 36.70 -25.71
N VAL A 42 20.28 37.18 -26.56
CA VAL A 42 18.88 36.78 -26.52
C VAL A 42 18.68 35.35 -27.00
N PHE A 43 19.35 34.88 -28.05
CA PHE A 43 19.30 33.49 -28.46
C PHE A 43 19.76 32.56 -27.35
N VAL A 44 20.91 32.85 -26.74
CA VAL A 44 21.43 32.07 -25.61
C VAL A 44 20.40 31.97 -24.47
N ARG A 45 19.78 33.08 -24.11
CA ARG A 45 18.74 33.10 -23.06
C ARG A 45 17.56 32.17 -23.37
N VAL A 46 17.05 32.24 -24.60
CA VAL A 46 15.91 31.40 -25.01
C VAL A 46 16.28 29.92 -24.99
N PHE A 47 17.45 29.58 -25.55
CA PHE A 47 17.92 28.19 -25.51
C PHE A 47 18.12 27.68 -24.09
N ILE A 48 18.62 28.51 -23.17
CA ILE A 48 18.75 28.13 -21.77
C ILE A 48 17.38 27.81 -21.16
N TYR A 49 16.36 28.65 -21.31
CA TYR A 49 15.05 28.41 -20.72
C TYR A 49 14.34 27.21 -21.34
N ILE A 50 14.30 27.10 -22.68
CA ILE A 50 13.72 25.94 -23.34
C ILE A 50 14.48 24.67 -22.92
N GLY A 51 15.80 24.70 -22.89
CA GLY A 51 16.63 23.58 -22.43
C GLY A 51 16.33 23.18 -20.99
N LEU A 52 16.15 24.14 -20.07
CA LEU A 52 15.78 23.89 -18.68
C LEU A 52 14.41 23.19 -18.57
N PHE A 53 13.38 23.64 -19.30
CA PHE A 53 12.06 23.02 -19.25
C PHE A 53 12.03 21.65 -19.95
N CYS A 54 12.79 21.47 -21.04
CA CYS A 54 12.97 20.14 -21.63
C CYS A 54 13.69 19.19 -20.67
N ALA A 55 14.76 19.63 -20.02
CA ALA A 55 15.47 18.83 -19.01
C ALA A 55 14.57 18.50 -17.82
N TRP A 56 13.73 19.43 -17.39
CA TRP A 56 12.74 19.22 -16.33
C TRP A 56 11.69 18.17 -16.77
N ALA A 57 11.16 18.26 -17.98
CA ALA A 57 10.21 17.28 -18.52
C ALA A 57 10.81 15.85 -18.56
N VAL A 58 12.07 15.72 -19.05
CA VAL A 58 12.79 14.45 -19.04
C VAL A 58 13.02 13.94 -17.61
N SER A 59 13.38 14.83 -16.70
CA SER A 59 13.56 14.50 -15.27
C SER A 59 12.27 14.00 -14.64
N ILE A 60 11.12 14.65 -14.87
CA ILE A 60 9.80 14.23 -14.42
C ILE A 60 9.47 12.84 -14.95
N ASN A 61 9.69 12.61 -16.25
CA ASN A 61 9.39 11.33 -16.88
C ASN A 61 10.14 10.15 -16.23
N LYS A 62 11.35 10.41 -15.70
CA LYS A 62 12.16 9.41 -15.02
C LYS A 62 11.83 9.26 -13.53
N ARG A 63 11.40 10.35 -12.84
CA ARG A 63 11.25 10.39 -11.38
C ARG A 63 9.84 10.10 -10.90
N ILE A 64 8.81 10.44 -11.67
CA ILE A 64 7.41 10.31 -11.23
C ILE A 64 6.88 8.91 -11.51
N LEU A 65 6.39 8.25 -10.45
CA LEU A 65 5.89 6.88 -10.52
C LEU A 65 4.51 6.80 -11.19
N HIS A 66 3.57 7.58 -10.68
CA HIS A 66 2.17 7.52 -11.14
C HIS A 66 2.05 7.98 -12.59
N SER A 67 1.64 7.11 -13.49
CA SER A 67 1.66 7.34 -14.94
C SER A 67 0.81 8.53 -15.37
N GLN A 68 -0.38 8.74 -14.77
CA GLN A 68 -1.25 9.86 -15.09
C GLN A 68 -0.66 11.19 -14.61
N VAL A 69 -0.13 11.25 -13.38
CA VAL A 69 0.54 12.44 -12.84
C VAL A 69 1.77 12.80 -13.69
N ARG A 70 2.55 11.81 -14.10
CA ARG A 70 3.71 11.99 -14.98
C ARG A 70 3.33 12.61 -16.33
N LYS A 71 2.33 12.04 -17.01
CA LYS A 71 1.82 12.57 -18.30
C LYS A 71 1.33 14.01 -18.14
N THR A 72 0.59 14.28 -17.08
CA THR A 72 0.01 15.60 -16.82
C THR A 72 1.09 16.66 -16.53
N LEU A 73 2.13 16.33 -15.74
CA LEU A 73 3.26 17.23 -15.50
C LEU A 73 4.10 17.47 -16.76
N VAL A 74 4.30 16.44 -17.60
CA VAL A 74 4.96 16.63 -18.89
C VAL A 74 4.14 17.54 -19.79
N THR A 75 2.81 17.45 -19.78
CA THR A 75 1.92 18.37 -20.49
C THR A 75 2.10 19.81 -20.00
N VAL A 76 2.25 20.03 -18.69
CA VAL A 76 2.58 21.38 -18.14
C VAL A 76 3.90 21.90 -18.73
N ALA A 77 4.95 21.07 -18.77
CA ALA A 77 6.23 21.47 -19.36
C ALA A 77 6.09 21.84 -20.85
N ILE A 78 5.31 21.07 -21.61
CA ILE A 78 5.03 21.37 -23.03
C ILE A 78 4.29 22.72 -23.18
N ILE A 79 3.29 22.97 -22.31
CA ILE A 79 2.56 24.25 -22.31
C ILE A 79 3.49 25.43 -21.98
N MET A 80 4.43 25.26 -21.05
CA MET A 80 5.43 26.29 -20.73
C MET A 80 6.37 26.57 -21.91
N ILE A 81 6.85 25.51 -22.59
CA ILE A 81 7.69 25.65 -23.79
C ILE A 81 6.90 26.37 -24.90
N PHE A 82 5.63 26.00 -25.09
CA PHE A 82 4.74 26.68 -26.03
C PHE A 82 4.62 28.16 -25.68
N TRP A 83 4.39 28.53 -24.41
CA TRP A 83 4.29 29.91 -23.97
C TRP A 83 5.54 30.72 -24.29
N LEU A 84 6.72 30.19 -23.97
CA LEU A 84 7.98 30.84 -24.30
C LEU A 84 8.20 31.00 -25.80
N THR A 85 7.80 30.01 -26.59
CA THR A 85 7.89 30.08 -28.04
C THR A 85 6.99 31.17 -28.60
N VAL A 86 5.72 31.22 -28.20
CA VAL A 86 4.78 32.30 -28.60
C VAL A 86 5.30 33.68 -28.21
N ARG A 87 5.89 33.78 -27.01
CA ARG A 87 6.53 35.03 -26.54
C ARG A 87 7.67 35.48 -27.47
N GLU A 88 8.56 34.57 -27.89
CA GLU A 88 9.66 34.90 -28.79
C GLU A 88 9.14 35.31 -30.19
N PHE A 89 8.11 34.62 -30.70
CA PHE A 89 7.43 35.00 -31.94
C PHE A 89 6.87 36.42 -31.86
N LYS A 90 6.16 36.74 -30.76
CA LYS A 90 5.58 38.07 -30.53
C LYS A 90 6.61 39.19 -30.65
N TRP A 91 7.75 39.04 -29.98
CA TRP A 91 8.73 40.13 -29.86
C TRP A 91 9.73 40.23 -31.03
N ARG A 92 9.79 39.23 -31.93
CA ARG A 92 10.85 39.17 -32.93
C ARG A 92 10.40 39.07 -34.37
N LEU A 93 9.30 38.39 -34.60
CA LEU A 93 8.89 38.04 -35.97
C LEU A 93 7.65 38.81 -36.40
N VAL A 94 6.88 39.36 -35.50
CA VAL A 94 5.61 40.00 -35.79
C VAL A 94 5.75 41.53 -35.65
N ILE A 95 5.46 42.24 -36.74
CA ILE A 95 5.45 43.71 -36.81
C ILE A 95 4.01 44.24 -36.80
N ASP A 96 3.06 43.43 -37.28
CA ASP A 96 1.65 43.82 -37.29
C ASP A 96 1.06 43.92 -35.89
N LEU A 97 0.50 45.06 -35.57
CA LEU A 97 -0.05 45.37 -34.23
C LEU A 97 -1.25 44.48 -33.87
N THR A 98 -2.03 44.08 -34.88
CA THR A 98 -3.17 43.16 -34.68
C THR A 98 -2.71 41.78 -34.31
N ALA A 99 -1.75 41.25 -35.05
CA ALA A 99 -1.14 39.94 -34.79
C ALA A 99 -0.41 39.92 -33.42
N LEU A 100 0.29 41.01 -33.03
CA LEU A 100 0.89 41.17 -31.72
C LEU A 100 -0.14 41.05 -30.58
N ARG A 101 -1.31 41.65 -30.76
CA ARG A 101 -2.42 41.59 -29.79
C ARG A 101 -2.99 40.17 -29.66
N TYR A 102 -3.21 39.50 -30.77
CA TYR A 102 -3.67 38.10 -30.73
C TYR A 102 -2.63 37.17 -30.11
N LEU A 103 -1.35 37.35 -30.38
CA LEU A 103 -0.28 36.59 -29.71
C LEU A 103 -0.25 36.89 -28.19
N TRP A 104 -0.56 38.10 -27.77
CA TRP A 104 -0.67 38.43 -26.36
C TRP A 104 -1.89 37.75 -25.71
N TYR A 105 -3.04 37.67 -26.39
CA TYR A 105 -4.19 36.92 -25.92
C TYR A 105 -3.86 35.42 -25.72
N THR A 106 -3.01 34.83 -26.55
CA THR A 106 -2.61 33.42 -26.38
C THR A 106 -1.84 33.14 -25.08
N TYR A 107 -1.29 34.17 -24.40
CA TYR A 107 -0.65 34.00 -23.08
C TYR A 107 -1.64 33.53 -22.01
N TYR A 108 -2.92 33.83 -22.17
CA TYR A 108 -3.96 33.41 -21.24
C TYR A 108 -4.27 31.92 -21.33
N ILE A 109 -3.87 31.24 -22.41
CA ILE A 109 -3.99 29.79 -22.52
C ILE A 109 -3.16 29.09 -21.42
N PRO A 110 -1.85 29.27 -21.31
CA PRO A 110 -1.05 28.67 -20.23
C PRO A 110 -1.44 29.18 -18.84
N ILE A 111 -1.74 30.48 -18.67
CA ILE A 111 -2.15 31.07 -17.38
C ILE A 111 -3.37 30.38 -16.79
N MET A 112 -4.31 29.92 -17.65
CA MET A 112 -5.52 29.24 -17.20
C MET A 112 -5.39 27.72 -17.16
N LEU A 113 -4.66 27.12 -18.11
CA LEU A 113 -4.53 25.65 -18.18
C LEU A 113 -3.60 25.12 -17.08
N ILE A 114 -2.52 25.81 -16.71
CA ILE A 114 -1.57 25.30 -15.72
C ILE A 114 -2.21 25.12 -14.34
N PRO A 115 -2.96 26.09 -13.78
CA PRO A 115 -3.69 25.90 -12.52
C PRO A 115 -4.77 24.83 -12.58
N LEU A 116 -5.49 24.72 -13.70
CA LEU A 116 -6.48 23.63 -13.90
C LEU A 116 -5.80 22.27 -13.90
N ILE A 117 -4.70 22.14 -14.60
CA ILE A 117 -3.91 20.91 -14.65
C ILE A 117 -3.34 20.58 -13.27
N ALA A 118 -2.89 21.56 -12.50
CA ALA A 118 -2.46 21.38 -11.12
C ALA A 118 -3.60 20.81 -10.25
N LEU A 119 -4.83 21.29 -10.44
CA LEU A 119 -6.01 20.73 -9.78
C LEU A 119 -6.24 19.26 -10.17
N PHE A 120 -6.10 18.90 -11.43
CA PHE A 120 -6.22 17.51 -11.86
C PHE A 120 -5.11 16.62 -11.28
N ILE A 121 -3.86 17.10 -11.23
CA ILE A 121 -2.76 16.41 -10.55
C ILE A 121 -3.13 16.14 -9.09
N SER A 122 -3.67 17.13 -8.38
CA SER A 122 -4.07 16.97 -6.99
C SER A 122 -5.14 15.91 -6.78
N MET A 123 -6.02 15.72 -7.77
CA MET A 123 -7.07 14.68 -7.74
C MET A 123 -6.51 13.26 -7.95
N TYR A 124 -5.47 13.11 -8.77
CA TYR A 124 -4.79 11.82 -8.99
C TYR A 124 -3.96 11.36 -7.79
N LEU A 125 -3.50 12.29 -6.94
CA LEU A 125 -2.66 11.95 -5.80
C LEU A 125 -3.38 11.00 -4.82
N GLY A 126 -2.67 9.92 -4.44
CA GLY A 126 -3.18 8.89 -3.53
C GLY A 126 -4.24 7.97 -4.13
N LYS A 127 -4.42 7.98 -5.45
CA LYS A 127 -5.31 7.07 -6.20
C LYS A 127 -4.50 6.00 -6.94
N PRO A 128 -5.08 4.82 -7.24
CA PRO A 128 -4.44 3.79 -8.05
C PRO A 128 -4.21 4.27 -9.49
N GLU A 129 -3.32 3.61 -10.23
CA GLU A 129 -2.95 4.01 -11.60
C GLU A 129 -4.12 3.96 -12.59
N ASP A 130 -5.07 3.03 -12.38
CA ASP A 130 -6.26 2.87 -13.21
C ASP A 130 -7.37 3.89 -12.92
N TYR A 131 -7.16 4.77 -11.94
CA TYR A 131 -8.15 5.77 -11.57
C TYR A 131 -8.38 6.76 -12.72
N ARG A 132 -9.63 6.94 -13.10
CA ARG A 132 -10.07 7.94 -14.07
C ARG A 132 -10.74 9.10 -13.35
N LEU A 133 -10.46 10.31 -13.81
CA LEU A 133 -11.12 11.51 -13.28
C LEU A 133 -12.66 11.40 -13.44
N PRO A 134 -13.43 11.85 -12.45
CA PRO A 134 -14.88 11.85 -12.51
C PRO A 134 -15.38 12.69 -13.70
N ARG A 135 -16.51 12.31 -14.28
CA ARG A 135 -17.07 13.01 -15.46
C ARG A 135 -17.35 14.50 -15.22
N TRP A 136 -17.62 14.91 -14.00
CA TRP A 136 -17.83 16.32 -13.66
C TRP A 136 -16.58 17.22 -13.89
N THR A 137 -15.35 16.67 -13.89
CA THR A 137 -14.15 17.43 -14.21
C THR A 137 -14.13 17.93 -15.65
N ALA A 138 -14.91 17.32 -16.55
CA ALA A 138 -15.10 17.81 -17.90
C ALA A 138 -15.77 19.18 -17.93
N PHE A 139 -16.67 19.49 -16.96
CA PHE A 139 -17.26 20.83 -16.84
C PHE A 139 -16.22 21.88 -16.49
N LEU A 140 -15.22 21.56 -15.62
CA LEU A 140 -14.13 22.48 -15.29
C LEU A 140 -13.29 22.78 -16.55
N SER A 141 -13.00 21.75 -17.34
CA SER A 141 -12.28 21.91 -18.61
C SER A 141 -13.08 22.73 -19.60
N LEU A 142 -14.38 22.45 -19.74
CA LEU A 142 -15.27 23.20 -20.63
C LEU A 142 -15.36 24.67 -20.23
N PHE A 143 -15.53 24.95 -18.93
CA PHE A 143 -15.59 26.30 -18.41
C PHE A 143 -14.27 27.05 -18.66
N THR A 144 -13.12 26.41 -18.43
CA THR A 144 -11.82 27.00 -18.72
C THR A 144 -11.65 27.28 -20.23
N CYS A 145 -12.06 26.35 -21.11
CA CYS A 145 -12.05 26.56 -22.55
C CYS A 145 -12.94 27.75 -22.98
N MET A 146 -14.11 27.89 -22.34
CA MET A 146 -15.02 29.00 -22.57
C MET A 146 -14.37 30.36 -22.17
N LEU A 147 -13.68 30.41 -21.03
CA LEU A 147 -12.95 31.60 -20.62
C LEU A 147 -11.77 31.91 -21.53
N ILE A 148 -11.05 30.91 -22.02
CA ILE A 148 -9.98 31.09 -23.03
C ILE A 148 -10.59 31.67 -24.30
N ALA A 149 -11.68 31.11 -24.78
CA ALA A 149 -12.39 31.64 -25.97
C ALA A 149 -12.83 33.10 -25.75
N LEU A 150 -13.31 33.45 -24.54
CA LEU A 150 -13.66 34.81 -24.18
C LEU A 150 -12.46 35.77 -24.34
N VAL A 151 -11.24 35.36 -23.94
CA VAL A 151 -10.03 36.16 -24.15
C VAL A 151 -9.71 36.32 -25.63
N LEU A 152 -9.70 35.21 -26.37
CA LEU A 152 -9.33 35.19 -27.81
C LEU A 152 -10.31 36.01 -28.67
N THR A 153 -11.56 36.11 -28.26
CA THR A 153 -12.62 36.89 -28.96
C THR A 153 -12.81 38.29 -28.38
N ASN A 154 -11.89 38.77 -27.52
CA ASN A 154 -12.05 40.04 -26.82
C ASN A 154 -12.26 41.27 -27.75
N ASP A 155 -11.73 41.22 -28.96
CA ASP A 155 -11.91 42.33 -29.94
C ASP A 155 -13.36 42.54 -30.33
N ILE A 156 -14.23 41.51 -30.21
CA ILE A 156 -15.67 41.58 -30.55
C ILE A 156 -16.46 42.23 -29.41
N HIS A 157 -16.20 41.80 -28.15
CA HIS A 157 -17.05 42.18 -27.02
C HIS A 157 -16.39 43.11 -26.00
N ARG A 158 -15.06 43.22 -26.00
CA ARG A 158 -14.23 44.09 -25.09
C ARG A 158 -14.52 43.88 -23.59
N LEU A 159 -14.95 42.70 -23.19
CA LEU A 159 -15.29 42.38 -21.78
C LEU A 159 -14.07 42.12 -20.91
N VAL A 160 -12.98 41.64 -21.52
CA VAL A 160 -11.73 41.31 -20.78
C VAL A 160 -10.78 42.47 -20.76
N PHE A 161 -10.48 43.07 -21.93
CA PHE A 161 -9.59 44.20 -22.10
C PHE A 161 -10.29 45.31 -22.85
N ILE A 162 -10.22 46.49 -22.30
CA ILE A 162 -10.81 47.70 -22.87
C ILE A 162 -9.65 48.61 -23.32
N PHE A 163 -9.52 48.82 -24.63
CA PHE A 163 -8.52 49.68 -25.21
C PHE A 163 -9.09 51.09 -25.46
N PRO A 164 -8.29 52.17 -25.23
CA PRO A 164 -8.73 53.54 -25.51
C PRO A 164 -9.05 53.70 -27.00
N LYS A 165 -10.10 54.41 -27.30
CA LYS A 165 -10.62 54.59 -28.69
C LYS A 165 -9.70 55.41 -29.61
N ASN A 166 -8.74 56.14 -29.08
CA ASN A 166 -7.90 57.08 -29.83
C ASN A 166 -6.41 56.70 -29.89
N SER A 167 -5.99 55.57 -29.42
CA SER A 167 -4.61 55.15 -29.54
C SER A 167 -4.40 54.47 -30.89
N SER A 168 -3.66 55.13 -31.81
CA SER A 168 -3.18 54.54 -33.07
C SER A 168 -2.12 53.45 -32.84
N VAL A 169 -1.58 53.36 -31.62
CA VAL A 169 -0.52 52.41 -31.23
C VAL A 169 -1.04 51.60 -30.07
N TRP A 170 -1.21 50.31 -30.27
CA TRP A 170 -1.57 49.40 -29.20
C TRP A 170 -0.34 49.10 -28.33
N THR A 171 -0.49 49.28 -27.00
CA THR A 171 0.50 48.85 -26.02
C THR A 171 -0.17 48.03 -24.91
N GLU A 172 0.51 47.03 -24.40
CA GLU A 172 0.00 46.18 -23.30
C GLU A 172 -0.27 46.99 -22.02
N TYR A 173 0.33 48.15 -21.88
CA TYR A 173 0.27 49.01 -20.69
C TYR A 173 -0.88 50.00 -20.72
N GLU A 174 -1.53 50.19 -21.87
CA GLU A 174 -2.58 51.21 -22.03
C GLU A 174 -4.00 50.59 -22.02
N CYS A 175 -4.15 49.32 -21.66
CA CYS A 175 -5.46 48.69 -21.53
C CYS A 175 -5.99 48.82 -20.09
N SER A 176 -7.31 49.03 -19.96
CA SER A 176 -8.04 48.84 -18.71
C SER A 176 -8.67 47.45 -18.65
N TYR A 177 -8.72 46.91 -17.44
CA TYR A 177 -9.26 45.58 -17.21
C TYR A 177 -10.78 45.60 -17.06
N GLY A 178 -11.47 44.78 -17.85
CA GLY A 178 -12.90 44.60 -17.77
C GLY A 178 -13.29 43.50 -16.77
N ILE A 179 -14.60 43.30 -16.59
CA ILE A 179 -15.17 42.27 -15.68
C ILE A 179 -14.65 40.88 -16.04
N GLY A 180 -14.50 40.56 -17.32
CA GLY A 180 -14.00 39.27 -17.80
C GLY A 180 -12.59 38.94 -17.25
N PHE A 181 -11.71 39.92 -17.15
CA PHE A 181 -10.38 39.73 -16.58
C PHE A 181 -10.42 39.29 -15.11
N TYR A 182 -11.27 39.90 -14.31
CA TYR A 182 -11.42 39.50 -12.88
C TYR A 182 -11.99 38.11 -12.72
N ILE A 183 -12.92 37.70 -13.59
CA ILE A 183 -13.46 36.33 -13.61
C ILE A 183 -12.37 35.33 -13.92
N ILE A 184 -11.55 35.58 -14.94
CA ILE A 184 -10.42 34.74 -15.36
C ILE A 184 -9.40 34.60 -14.24
N PHE A 185 -8.98 35.71 -13.65
CA PHE A 185 -8.01 35.72 -12.57
C PHE A 185 -8.51 35.00 -11.32
N THR A 186 -9.78 35.25 -10.95
CA THR A 186 -10.43 34.55 -9.83
C THR A 186 -10.48 33.03 -10.09
N TRP A 187 -10.87 32.62 -11.29
CA TRP A 187 -10.91 31.20 -11.67
C TRP A 187 -9.54 30.52 -11.57
N ALA A 188 -8.51 31.12 -12.15
CA ALA A 188 -7.15 30.59 -12.08
C ALA A 188 -6.65 30.50 -10.62
N SER A 189 -6.92 31.53 -9.81
CA SER A 189 -6.58 31.55 -8.39
C SER A 189 -7.31 30.47 -7.60
N VAL A 190 -8.62 30.30 -7.80
CA VAL A 190 -9.41 29.25 -7.16
C VAL A 190 -8.88 27.86 -7.51
N CYS A 191 -8.59 27.58 -8.78
CA CYS A 191 -7.98 26.32 -9.22
C CYS A 191 -6.64 26.06 -8.54
N GLY A 192 -5.76 27.08 -8.46
CA GLY A 192 -4.45 26.99 -7.81
C GLY A 192 -4.56 26.74 -6.31
N ILE A 193 -5.36 27.52 -5.60
CA ILE A 193 -5.57 27.38 -4.15
C ILE A 193 -6.19 26.03 -3.82
N LEU A 194 -7.23 25.62 -4.54
CA LEU A 194 -7.92 24.34 -4.32
C LEU A 194 -6.98 23.17 -4.59
N SER A 195 -6.18 23.24 -5.66
CA SER A 195 -5.13 22.26 -5.96
C SER A 195 -4.17 22.10 -4.77
N PHE A 196 -3.69 23.19 -4.23
CA PHE A 196 -2.76 23.17 -3.11
C PHE A 196 -3.40 22.61 -1.82
N ILE A 197 -4.62 23.02 -1.49
CA ILE A 197 -5.36 22.48 -0.33
C ILE A 197 -5.56 20.97 -0.46
N ILE A 198 -5.97 20.50 -1.64
CA ILE A 198 -6.16 19.05 -1.88
C ILE A 198 -4.82 18.30 -1.76
N MET A 199 -3.71 18.85 -2.27
CA MET A 199 -2.38 18.25 -2.11
C MET A 199 -2.00 18.14 -0.63
N LEU A 200 -2.22 19.19 0.15
CA LEU A 200 -1.94 19.20 1.59
C LEU A 200 -2.78 18.16 2.37
N THR A 201 -4.07 18.07 2.08
CA THR A 201 -4.96 17.12 2.77
C THR A 201 -4.65 15.66 2.44
N LYS A 202 -4.14 15.40 1.24
CA LYS A 202 -3.76 14.05 0.80
C LYS A 202 -2.35 13.63 1.22
N CYS A 203 -1.55 14.53 1.77
CA CYS A 203 -0.20 14.20 2.23
C CYS A 203 -0.24 13.28 3.45
N ARG A 204 0.17 12.01 3.26
CA ARG A 204 0.16 10.97 4.30
C ARG A 204 1.51 10.77 5.00
N ILE A 205 2.55 11.49 4.61
CA ILE A 205 3.91 11.28 5.12
C ILE A 205 4.15 12.15 6.36
N PRO A 206 4.25 11.56 7.59
CA PRO A 206 4.38 12.33 8.83
C PRO A 206 5.65 13.19 8.92
N GLN A 207 6.74 12.74 8.30
CA GLN A 207 8.02 13.46 8.33
C GLN A 207 8.05 14.70 7.43
N SER A 208 7.17 14.79 6.44
CA SER A 208 7.15 15.93 5.51
C SER A 208 6.49 17.18 6.10
N LYS A 209 5.83 17.08 7.26
CA LYS A 209 5.19 18.24 7.93
C LYS A 209 6.14 19.41 8.18
N LYS A 210 7.42 19.15 8.45
CA LYS A 210 8.45 20.19 8.62
C LYS A 210 8.88 20.87 7.29
N ILE A 211 8.70 20.20 6.15
CA ILE A 211 9.11 20.66 4.83
C ILE A 211 7.90 21.15 4.02
N LEU A 212 6.69 21.08 4.60
CA LEU A 212 5.43 21.44 3.95
C LEU A 212 5.34 22.93 3.60
N SER A 213 6.18 23.77 4.22
CA SER A 213 6.31 25.20 3.88
C SER A 213 7.06 25.45 2.58
N LEU A 214 7.77 24.46 2.02
CA LEU A 214 8.59 24.64 0.82
C LEU A 214 7.78 25.12 -0.41
N PRO A 215 6.59 24.57 -0.73
CA PRO A 215 5.76 25.06 -1.84
C PRO A 215 5.18 26.47 -1.62
N LEU A 216 5.13 26.96 -0.37
CA LEU A 216 4.68 28.32 -0.09
C LEU A 216 5.71 29.39 -0.52
N ILE A 217 6.99 29.02 -0.63
CA ILE A 217 8.05 29.96 -1.04
C ILE A 217 7.83 30.47 -2.46
N PRO A 218 7.66 29.62 -3.50
CA PRO A 218 7.34 30.10 -4.85
C PRO A 218 6.05 30.92 -4.92
N VAL A 219 5.02 30.50 -4.16
CA VAL A 219 3.75 31.24 -4.10
C VAL A 219 3.95 32.62 -3.47
N GLY A 220 4.71 32.73 -2.38
CA GLY A 220 5.06 34.00 -1.74
C GLY A 220 5.85 34.94 -2.68
N ILE A 221 6.80 34.38 -3.44
CA ILE A 221 7.57 35.12 -4.45
C ILE A 221 6.64 35.62 -5.56
N ALA A 222 5.67 34.79 -6.03
CA ALA A 222 4.70 35.22 -7.02
C ALA A 222 3.81 36.36 -6.52
N ILE A 223 3.29 36.28 -5.31
CA ILE A 223 2.47 37.33 -4.69
C ILE A 223 3.28 38.62 -4.55
N LEU A 224 4.52 38.50 -4.04
CA LEU A 224 5.42 39.64 -3.90
C LEU A 224 5.68 40.33 -5.25
N TYR A 225 5.91 39.53 -6.30
CA TYR A 225 6.11 40.06 -7.65
C TYR A 225 4.88 40.82 -8.17
N VAL A 226 3.68 40.27 -7.98
CA VAL A 226 2.43 40.93 -8.39
C VAL A 226 2.26 42.25 -7.65
N VAL A 227 2.48 42.27 -6.33
CA VAL A 227 2.38 43.49 -5.51
C VAL A 227 3.38 44.57 -5.98
N LEU A 228 4.63 44.18 -6.19
CA LEU A 228 5.67 45.11 -6.63
C LEU A 228 5.43 45.63 -8.05
N ASN A 229 4.86 44.77 -8.93
CA ASN A 229 4.46 45.23 -10.27
C ASN A 229 3.28 46.20 -10.23
N CYS A 230 2.33 46.01 -9.30
CA CYS A 230 1.22 46.94 -9.09
C CYS A 230 1.70 48.29 -8.49
N MET A 231 2.79 48.30 -7.73
CA MET A 231 3.37 49.53 -7.15
C MET A 231 4.25 50.34 -8.15
N HIS A 232 4.36 49.87 -9.40
CA HIS A 232 5.14 50.51 -10.48
C HIS A 232 6.61 50.77 -10.12
N GLU A 233 7.21 49.92 -9.28
CA GLU A 233 8.61 50.00 -8.93
C GLU A 233 9.48 49.72 -10.17
N GLN A 234 10.04 50.82 -10.76
CA GLN A 234 10.80 50.75 -12.01
C GLN A 234 12.01 49.84 -11.96
N PHE A 235 12.61 49.64 -10.80
CA PHE A 235 13.78 48.77 -10.63
C PHE A 235 13.41 47.29 -10.85
N ILE A 236 12.31 46.84 -10.29
CA ILE A 236 11.90 45.41 -10.37
C ILE A 236 11.29 45.09 -11.73
N THR A 237 10.43 45.96 -12.25
CA THR A 237 9.91 45.84 -13.61
C THR A 237 11.04 45.81 -14.64
N SER A 238 12.16 46.53 -14.40
CA SER A 238 13.29 46.50 -15.30
C SER A 238 14.05 45.16 -15.31
N ILE A 239 14.16 44.49 -14.17
CA ILE A 239 14.89 43.20 -14.06
C ILE A 239 14.00 42.02 -14.51
N PHE A 240 12.75 42.00 -14.07
CA PHE A 240 11.81 40.90 -14.28
C PHE A 240 10.66 41.24 -15.24
N ASN A 241 10.87 42.14 -16.19
CA ASN A 241 9.87 42.57 -17.18
C ASN A 241 9.35 41.45 -18.12
N ASP A 242 9.70 40.18 -17.81
CA ASP A 242 9.36 39.01 -18.60
C ASP A 242 8.41 38.11 -17.81
N ILE A 243 7.15 38.51 -17.77
CA ILE A 243 6.10 37.82 -17.02
C ILE A 243 6.04 36.32 -17.41
N ALA A 244 6.13 36.00 -18.71
CA ALA A 244 6.04 34.62 -19.16
C ALA A 244 7.17 33.73 -18.60
N VAL A 245 8.41 34.22 -18.62
CA VAL A 245 9.55 33.50 -18.03
C VAL A 245 9.43 33.40 -16.52
N PHE A 246 9.04 34.46 -15.85
CA PHE A 246 8.86 34.48 -14.41
C PHE A 246 7.80 33.47 -13.97
N ASP A 247 6.62 33.50 -14.58
CA ASP A 247 5.53 32.59 -14.26
C ASP A 247 5.90 31.12 -14.53
N CYS A 248 6.57 30.82 -15.65
CA CYS A 248 7.08 29.47 -15.93
C CYS A 248 8.07 28.99 -14.86
N LEU A 249 8.99 29.85 -14.38
CA LEU A 249 9.93 29.50 -13.32
C LEU A 249 9.21 29.29 -11.98
N VAL A 250 8.23 30.13 -11.64
CA VAL A 250 7.43 29.99 -10.42
C VAL A 250 6.62 28.68 -10.44
N PHE A 251 5.95 28.37 -11.54
CA PHE A 251 5.22 27.11 -11.67
C PHE A 251 6.15 25.90 -11.57
N THR A 252 7.31 25.95 -12.23
CA THR A 252 8.30 24.86 -12.12
C THR A 252 8.81 24.71 -10.69
N ALA A 253 9.15 25.82 -10.01
CA ALA A 253 9.58 25.83 -8.62
C ALA A 253 8.48 25.29 -7.68
N PHE A 254 7.22 25.64 -7.92
CA PHE A 254 6.07 25.12 -7.17
C PHE A 254 5.94 23.61 -7.30
N PHE A 255 5.89 23.07 -8.54
CA PHE A 255 5.78 21.62 -8.75
C PHE A 255 7.01 20.88 -8.22
N GLU A 256 8.22 21.41 -8.43
CA GLU A 256 9.42 20.77 -7.89
C GLU A 256 9.44 20.78 -6.35
N SER A 257 8.95 21.84 -5.72
CA SER A 257 8.77 21.89 -4.27
C SER A 257 7.76 20.86 -3.79
N CYS A 258 6.64 20.68 -4.52
CA CYS A 258 5.66 19.64 -4.23
C CYS A 258 6.23 18.21 -4.37
N ILE A 259 7.14 18.01 -5.33
CA ILE A 259 7.85 16.72 -5.48
C ILE A 259 8.84 16.53 -4.32
N GLN A 260 9.61 17.56 -3.96
CA GLN A 260 10.62 17.47 -2.91
C GLN A 260 10.04 17.25 -1.52
N CYS A 261 8.90 17.87 -1.20
CA CYS A 261 8.21 17.63 0.07
C CYS A 261 7.33 16.37 0.09
N GLY A 262 7.33 15.57 -0.99
CA GLY A 262 6.61 14.29 -1.06
C GLY A 262 5.09 14.43 -1.27
N LEU A 263 4.58 15.61 -1.58
CA LEU A 263 3.18 15.81 -2.00
C LEU A 263 2.91 15.07 -3.31
N ILE A 264 3.87 15.11 -4.24
CA ILE A 264 3.87 14.33 -5.46
C ILE A 264 4.87 13.19 -5.30
N GLN A 265 4.39 11.95 -5.42
CA GLN A 265 5.22 10.75 -5.22
C GLN A 265 6.27 10.62 -6.32
N SER A 266 7.52 10.50 -5.92
CA SER A 266 8.67 10.29 -6.80
C SER A 266 9.52 9.12 -6.32
N ASN A 267 10.28 8.51 -7.24
CA ASN A 267 11.18 7.41 -6.94
C ASN A 267 12.52 7.86 -6.33
N THR A 268 12.75 9.15 -6.16
CA THR A 268 14.04 9.68 -5.70
C THR A 268 14.36 9.35 -4.24
N GLY A 269 13.37 9.02 -3.41
CA GLY A 269 13.54 8.61 -2.02
C GLY A 269 13.60 7.10 -1.80
N TYR A 270 13.29 6.28 -2.83
CA TYR A 270 13.27 4.82 -2.68
C TYR A 270 14.61 4.20 -2.32
N PRO A 271 15.76 4.60 -2.90
CA PRO A 271 17.04 4.05 -2.49
C PRO A 271 17.35 4.31 -1.01
N GLU A 272 17.00 5.52 -0.51
CA GLU A 272 17.20 5.89 0.90
C GLU A 272 16.25 5.15 1.84
N LEU A 273 14.97 5.04 1.46
CA LEU A 273 13.96 4.28 2.19
C LEU A 273 14.30 2.78 2.20
N PHE A 274 14.79 2.29 1.08
CA PHE A 274 15.19 0.90 0.94
C PHE A 274 16.41 0.59 1.82
N HIS A 275 17.40 1.45 1.80
CA HIS A 275 18.58 1.33 2.65
C HIS A 275 18.26 1.48 4.15
N ALA A 276 17.31 2.35 4.51
CA ALA A 276 16.86 2.55 5.88
C ALA A 276 15.82 1.53 6.37
N SER A 277 15.39 0.59 5.53
CA SER A 277 14.45 -0.47 5.92
C SER A 277 15.16 -1.53 6.77
N VAL A 278 15.22 -1.29 8.06
CA VAL A 278 15.88 -2.19 9.04
C VAL A 278 15.08 -3.48 9.27
N CYS A 279 13.78 -3.49 8.95
CA CYS A 279 12.89 -4.61 9.25
C CYS A 279 12.97 -5.78 8.26
N CYS A 280 13.53 -5.60 7.07
CA CYS A 280 13.57 -6.63 6.03
C CYS A 280 14.93 -6.59 5.35
N SER A 281 15.68 -7.68 5.39
CA SER A 281 16.93 -7.86 4.64
C SER A 281 16.63 -8.00 3.14
N VAL A 282 16.03 -6.97 2.52
CA VAL A 282 15.60 -6.99 1.12
C VAL A 282 16.69 -6.46 0.20
N GLN A 283 16.90 -7.14 -0.91
CA GLN A 283 17.79 -6.75 -2.00
C GLN A 283 17.00 -6.72 -3.31
N ILE A 284 17.27 -5.76 -4.18
CA ILE A 284 16.74 -5.75 -5.55
C ILE A 284 17.90 -5.96 -6.49
N ALA A 285 17.78 -6.99 -7.33
CA ALA A 285 18.75 -7.34 -8.36
C ALA A 285 18.15 -7.09 -9.76
N ASP A 286 19.02 -6.84 -10.73
CA ASP A 286 18.67 -6.81 -12.15
C ASP A 286 18.43 -8.23 -12.70
N LYS A 287 18.18 -8.32 -14.02
CA LYS A 287 17.97 -9.61 -14.69
C LYS A 287 19.17 -10.55 -14.63
N ASP A 288 20.36 -10.02 -14.42
CA ASP A 288 21.64 -10.74 -14.33
C ASP A 288 22.06 -11.01 -12.88
N TYR A 289 21.13 -10.81 -11.93
CA TYR A 289 21.36 -10.95 -10.48
C TYR A 289 22.46 -10.03 -9.92
N ASN A 290 22.71 -8.87 -10.56
CA ASN A 290 23.53 -7.83 -9.95
C ASN A 290 22.67 -7.00 -9.01
N ILE A 291 23.16 -6.80 -7.78
CA ILE A 291 22.43 -6.06 -6.75
C ILE A 291 22.40 -4.57 -7.13
N CYS A 292 21.21 -4.02 -7.35
CA CYS A 292 20.98 -2.61 -7.64
C CYS A 292 20.69 -1.80 -6.38
N PHE A 293 19.95 -2.40 -5.44
CA PHE A 293 19.56 -1.79 -4.17
C PHE A 293 19.65 -2.84 -3.06
N GLU A 294 20.18 -2.45 -1.91
CA GLU A 294 20.28 -3.31 -0.73
C GLU A 294 19.85 -2.57 0.53
N ALA A 295 19.23 -3.26 1.48
CA ALA A 295 18.94 -2.75 2.81
C ALA A 295 20.22 -2.75 3.67
N GLU A 296 20.32 -1.89 4.69
CA GLU A 296 21.51 -1.76 5.55
C GLU A 296 21.87 -3.09 6.23
N ASN A 297 20.85 -3.91 6.56
CA ASN A 297 21.01 -5.21 7.21
C ASN A 297 20.98 -6.39 6.20
N ALA A 298 21.11 -6.13 4.91
CA ALA A 298 21.10 -7.17 3.91
C ALA A 298 22.42 -7.93 3.93
N GLU A 299 22.35 -9.26 4.09
CA GLU A 299 23.52 -10.12 4.02
C GLU A 299 23.90 -10.39 2.55
N PRO A 300 25.19 -10.47 2.24
CA PRO A 300 25.64 -10.78 0.88
C PRO A 300 25.22 -12.20 0.49
N ILE A 301 24.38 -12.31 -0.53
CA ILE A 301 23.88 -13.59 -1.04
C ILE A 301 24.56 -13.89 -2.37
N SER A 302 25.04 -15.13 -2.56
CA SER A 302 25.66 -15.53 -3.83
C SER A 302 24.59 -15.68 -4.94
N LYS A 303 24.98 -15.40 -6.18
CA LYS A 303 24.09 -15.51 -7.36
C LYS A 303 23.44 -16.88 -7.49
N GLU A 304 24.19 -17.95 -7.22
CA GLU A 304 23.71 -19.33 -7.26
C GLU A 304 22.54 -19.58 -6.30
N LYS A 305 22.63 -19.04 -5.08
CA LYS A 305 21.53 -19.13 -4.08
C LYS A 305 20.31 -18.31 -4.50
N MET A 306 20.53 -17.15 -5.14
CA MET A 306 19.45 -16.34 -5.66
C MET A 306 18.68 -17.05 -6.78
N GLU A 307 19.40 -17.70 -7.71
CA GLU A 307 18.81 -18.51 -8.79
C GLU A 307 18.03 -19.71 -8.27
N LEU A 308 18.60 -20.44 -7.29
CA LEU A 308 17.90 -21.55 -6.66
C LEU A 308 16.61 -21.09 -5.96
N ALA A 309 16.66 -19.98 -5.24
CA ALA A 309 15.51 -19.40 -4.57
C ALA A 309 14.42 -18.89 -5.53
N ALA A 310 14.72 -18.71 -6.82
CA ALA A 310 13.72 -18.33 -7.83
C ALA A 310 12.76 -19.47 -8.17
N LYS A 311 13.14 -20.73 -7.93
CA LYS A 311 12.30 -21.90 -8.15
C LYS A 311 11.43 -22.20 -6.93
N GLU A 312 12.07 -22.28 -5.76
CA GLU A 312 11.41 -22.52 -4.46
C GLU A 312 12.20 -21.79 -3.37
N PRO A 313 11.53 -21.29 -2.31
CA PRO A 313 12.22 -20.67 -1.18
C PRO A 313 13.17 -21.67 -0.51
N ILE A 314 14.44 -21.29 -0.33
CA ILE A 314 15.46 -22.13 0.27
C ILE A 314 15.80 -21.69 1.69
N ILE A 315 16.15 -22.65 2.55
CA ILE A 315 16.62 -22.35 3.91
C ILE A 315 18.13 -22.13 3.88
N ILE A 316 18.57 -20.99 4.39
CA ILE A 316 19.99 -20.64 4.54
C ILE A 316 20.30 -20.58 6.03
N GLU A 317 21.50 -21.07 6.43
CA GLU A 317 22.00 -20.99 7.81
C GLU A 317 21.07 -21.60 8.87
N ASN A 318 20.32 -22.62 8.50
CA ASN A 318 19.39 -23.38 9.36
C ASN A 318 18.26 -22.55 10.04
N SER A 319 18.23 -21.25 9.88
CA SER A 319 17.23 -20.39 10.55
C SER A 319 16.64 -19.31 9.67
N LYS A 320 17.19 -19.07 8.47
CA LYS A 320 16.73 -18.03 7.55
C LYS A 320 16.18 -18.64 6.27
N ARG A 321 15.03 -18.16 5.85
CA ARG A 321 14.38 -18.55 4.59
C ARG A 321 14.60 -17.47 3.54
N LEU A 322 15.22 -17.83 2.42
CA LEU A 322 15.46 -16.95 1.29
C LEU A 322 14.31 -17.04 0.31
N HIS A 323 13.75 -15.89 -0.01
CA HIS A 323 12.72 -15.71 -1.01
C HIS A 323 13.27 -14.93 -2.21
N ASN A 324 12.82 -15.29 -3.41
CA ASN A 324 13.10 -14.58 -4.64
C ASN A 324 11.80 -14.41 -5.43
N MET A 325 11.42 -13.17 -5.72
CA MET A 325 10.21 -12.84 -6.46
C MET A 325 10.56 -12.03 -7.70
N PRO A 326 10.11 -12.42 -8.90
CA PRO A 326 10.32 -11.65 -10.11
C PRO A 326 9.53 -10.34 -10.05
N ILE A 327 10.20 -9.22 -10.39
CA ILE A 327 9.60 -7.90 -10.52
C ILE A 327 9.87 -7.34 -11.91
N PRO A 328 9.09 -6.34 -12.40
CA PRO A 328 9.38 -5.69 -13.66
C PRO A 328 10.80 -5.08 -13.68
N GLY A 329 11.71 -5.70 -14.43
CA GLY A 329 13.10 -5.26 -14.56
C GLY A 329 14.14 -6.07 -13.81
N GLY A 330 13.75 -7.06 -12.95
CA GLY A 330 14.67 -7.88 -12.19
C GLY A 330 14.02 -8.75 -11.14
N TYR A 331 14.63 -8.86 -9.97
CA TYR A 331 14.21 -9.72 -8.86
C TYR A 331 14.24 -8.97 -7.54
N ALA A 332 13.22 -9.21 -6.70
CA ALA A 332 13.23 -8.82 -5.29
C ALA A 332 13.58 -10.04 -4.44
N ILE A 333 14.62 -9.93 -3.64
CA ILE A 333 15.20 -11.01 -2.84
C ILE A 333 15.20 -10.57 -1.40
N TRP A 334 14.70 -11.43 -0.49
CA TRP A 334 14.70 -11.11 0.95
C TRP A 334 14.89 -12.38 1.78
N THR A 335 15.42 -12.19 2.97
CA THR A 335 15.54 -13.25 3.98
C THR A 335 14.54 -13.05 5.09
N GLU A 336 13.88 -14.13 5.51
CA GLU A 336 12.94 -14.20 6.62
C GLU A 336 13.56 -15.04 7.73
N ASP A 337 13.62 -14.54 8.95
CA ASP A 337 14.03 -15.32 10.11
C ASP A 337 12.90 -16.25 10.56
N ILE A 338 13.11 -17.56 10.38
CA ILE A 338 12.17 -18.61 10.76
C ILE A 338 12.57 -19.33 12.04
N SER A 339 13.53 -18.82 12.82
CA SER A 339 14.02 -19.45 14.05
C SER A 339 12.92 -19.68 15.08
N ALA A 340 12.04 -18.71 15.24
CA ALA A 340 10.87 -18.83 16.14
C ALA A 340 9.87 -19.88 15.65
N LEU A 341 9.68 -19.99 14.34
CA LEU A 341 8.77 -20.96 13.72
C LEU A 341 9.32 -22.39 13.82
N LEU A 342 10.64 -22.56 13.68
CA LEU A 342 11.29 -23.85 13.86
C LEU A 342 11.22 -24.32 15.32
N LYS A 343 11.46 -23.45 16.29
CA LYS A 343 11.31 -23.74 17.72
C LYS A 343 9.86 -24.11 18.08
N LEU A 344 8.91 -23.39 17.52
CA LEU A 344 7.48 -23.71 17.74
C LEU A 344 7.12 -25.08 17.16
N ARG A 345 7.64 -25.40 15.98
CA ARG A 345 7.44 -26.71 15.35
C ARG A 345 8.02 -27.83 16.22
N GLU A 346 9.25 -27.68 16.70
CA GLU A 346 9.90 -28.63 17.61
C GLU A 346 9.06 -28.84 18.89
N THR A 347 8.65 -27.74 19.55
CA THR A 347 7.76 -27.83 20.72
C THR A 347 6.42 -28.51 20.42
N LEU A 348 5.86 -28.32 19.23
CA LEU A 348 4.63 -28.99 18.84
C LEU A 348 4.83 -30.49 18.59
N GLU A 349 5.95 -30.89 17.99
CA GLU A 349 6.34 -32.28 17.80
C GLU A 349 6.52 -32.99 19.15
N ASP A 350 7.26 -32.38 20.10
CA ASP A 350 7.44 -32.87 21.46
C ASP A 350 6.10 -33.04 22.21
N ARG A 351 5.23 -32.04 22.15
CA ARG A 351 3.90 -32.11 22.76
C ARG A 351 2.99 -33.15 22.13
N LYS A 352 3.12 -33.36 20.85
CA LYS A 352 2.37 -34.41 20.14
C LYS A 352 2.81 -35.81 20.60
N GLU A 353 4.11 -36.00 20.83
CA GLU A 353 4.67 -37.26 21.31
C GLU A 353 4.25 -37.53 22.76
N GLU A 354 4.35 -36.48 23.63
CA GLU A 354 3.87 -36.56 25.02
C GLU A 354 2.36 -36.90 25.11
N LEU A 355 1.55 -36.28 24.26
CA LEU A 355 0.11 -36.59 24.18
C LEU A 355 -0.17 -37.99 23.70
N LYS A 356 0.64 -38.52 22.79
CA LYS A 356 0.48 -39.90 22.30
C LYS A 356 0.81 -40.90 23.39
N GLU A 357 1.92 -40.74 24.11
CA GLU A 357 2.30 -41.59 25.24
C GLU A 357 1.23 -41.53 26.35
N ARG A 358 0.72 -40.34 26.64
CA ARG A 358 -0.33 -40.15 27.65
C ARG A 358 -1.65 -40.85 27.25
N ASN A 359 -2.02 -40.80 25.97
CA ASN A 359 -3.21 -41.52 25.48
C ASN A 359 -3.02 -43.02 25.56
N GLU A 360 -1.86 -43.57 25.18
CA GLU A 360 -1.55 -44.99 25.31
C GLU A 360 -1.62 -45.43 26.77
N TRP A 361 -1.08 -44.62 27.69
CA TRP A 361 -1.18 -44.90 29.14
C TRP A 361 -2.63 -44.84 29.65
N LEU A 362 -3.42 -43.89 29.27
CA LEU A 362 -4.82 -43.75 29.61
C LEU A 362 -5.67 -44.91 29.07
N GLN A 363 -5.38 -45.42 27.86
CA GLN A 363 -6.03 -46.60 27.30
C GLN A 363 -5.72 -47.86 28.14
N TYR A 364 -4.44 -48.03 28.52
CA TYR A 364 -4.03 -49.13 29.35
C TYR A 364 -4.71 -49.07 30.75
N GLU A 365 -4.77 -47.90 31.37
CA GLU A 365 -5.45 -47.70 32.65
C GLU A 365 -6.95 -47.98 32.55
N TYR A 366 -7.60 -47.52 31.48
CA TYR A 366 -9.01 -47.77 31.19
C TYR A 366 -9.29 -49.27 31.00
N GLU A 367 -8.46 -49.99 30.27
CA GLU A 367 -8.62 -51.45 30.10
C GLU A 367 -8.45 -52.18 31.42
N ARG A 368 -7.47 -51.83 32.21
CA ARG A 368 -7.22 -52.39 33.54
C ARG A 368 -8.39 -52.11 34.51
N GLU A 369 -8.91 -50.92 34.55
CA GLU A 369 -10.08 -50.53 35.33
C GLU A 369 -11.32 -51.30 34.91
N ARG A 370 -11.51 -51.47 33.60
CA ARG A 370 -12.60 -52.29 33.04
C ARG A 370 -12.49 -53.74 33.44
N GLU A 371 -11.30 -54.33 33.40
CA GLU A 371 -11.10 -55.72 33.86
C GLU A 371 -11.42 -55.84 35.34
N HIS A 372 -10.97 -54.89 36.17
CA HIS A 372 -11.27 -54.88 37.59
C HIS A 372 -12.78 -54.79 37.86
N GLN A 373 -13.49 -53.94 37.17
CA GLN A 373 -14.95 -53.81 37.28
C GLN A 373 -15.67 -55.09 36.87
N ILE A 374 -15.19 -55.78 35.83
CA ILE A 374 -15.76 -57.10 35.40
C ILE A 374 -15.56 -58.11 36.51
N VAL A 375 -14.38 -58.18 37.13
CA VAL A 375 -14.10 -59.13 38.24
C VAL A 375 -14.93 -58.80 39.49
N GLU A 376 -15.05 -57.52 39.84
CA GLU A 376 -15.91 -57.08 40.97
C GLU A 376 -17.38 -57.48 40.72
N GLU A 377 -17.92 -57.24 39.54
CA GLU A 377 -19.30 -57.59 39.23
C GLU A 377 -19.50 -59.10 39.20
N GLN A 378 -18.54 -59.88 38.72
CA GLN A 378 -18.56 -61.33 38.82
C GLN A 378 -18.59 -61.81 40.28
N ASN A 379 -17.73 -61.23 41.10
CA ASN A 379 -17.71 -61.57 42.55
C ASN A 379 -19.05 -61.22 43.23
N ARG A 380 -19.60 -60.07 42.96
CA ARG A 380 -20.90 -59.63 43.44
C ARG A 380 -22.01 -60.58 43.04
N LEU A 381 -22.00 -61.04 41.78
CA LEU A 381 -22.95 -62.05 41.26
C LEU A 381 -22.78 -63.36 41.97
N TYR A 382 -21.55 -63.81 42.22
CA TYR A 382 -21.31 -65.08 42.99
C TYR A 382 -21.83 -64.95 44.42
N ASP A 383 -21.57 -63.84 45.14
CA ASP A 383 -22.06 -63.59 46.47
C ASP A 383 -23.61 -63.62 46.56
N LEU A 384 -24.22 -62.94 45.57
CA LEU A 384 -25.68 -62.87 45.44
C LEU A 384 -26.28 -64.24 45.18
N LEU A 385 -25.67 -65.02 44.30
CA LEU A 385 -26.08 -66.41 44.05
C LEU A 385 -25.96 -67.29 45.27
N GLN A 386 -24.85 -67.23 45.97
CA GLN A 386 -24.59 -67.96 47.21
C GLN A 386 -25.61 -67.61 48.30
N SER A 387 -25.82 -66.31 48.56
CA SER A 387 -26.78 -65.86 49.57
C SER A 387 -28.22 -66.27 49.27
N LYS A 388 -28.64 -66.27 47.99
CA LYS A 388 -29.97 -66.59 47.56
C LYS A 388 -30.22 -68.18 47.52
N THR A 389 -29.17 -68.96 47.38
CA THR A 389 -29.26 -70.40 47.30
C THR A 389 -28.88 -71.12 48.58
N GLN A 390 -28.30 -70.44 49.56
CA GLN A 390 -27.80 -71.07 50.79
C GLN A 390 -28.88 -71.92 51.51
N ARG A 391 -30.10 -71.40 51.68
CA ARG A 391 -31.19 -72.12 52.33
C ARG A 391 -31.53 -73.45 51.65
N GLN A 392 -31.50 -73.51 50.35
CA GLN A 392 -31.79 -74.73 49.59
C GLN A 392 -30.60 -75.71 49.65
N LEU A 393 -29.35 -75.22 49.70
CA LEU A 393 -28.18 -76.06 49.92
C LEU A 393 -28.20 -76.68 51.33
N ASP A 394 -28.50 -75.89 52.36
CA ASP A 394 -28.64 -76.39 53.73
C ASP A 394 -29.75 -77.48 53.83
N LYS A 395 -30.85 -77.28 53.08
CA LYS A 395 -31.94 -78.25 52.98
C LYS A 395 -31.53 -79.57 52.28
N ILE A 396 -30.76 -79.46 51.20
CA ILE A 396 -30.20 -80.64 50.50
C ILE A 396 -29.24 -81.40 51.44
N GLU A 397 -28.40 -80.68 52.21
CA GLU A 397 -27.48 -81.28 53.15
C GLU A 397 -28.25 -82.06 54.25
N GLN A 398 -29.28 -81.43 54.82
CA GLN A 398 -30.15 -82.09 55.78
C GLN A 398 -30.79 -83.37 55.21
N LEU A 399 -31.34 -83.26 54.02
CA LEU A 399 -31.95 -84.42 53.32
C LEU A 399 -30.93 -85.52 52.99
N THR A 400 -29.70 -85.15 52.65
CA THR A 400 -28.60 -86.09 52.40
C THR A 400 -28.19 -86.82 53.67
N LEU A 401 -28.16 -86.10 54.81
CA LEU A 401 -27.90 -86.71 56.14
C LEU A 401 -29.05 -87.65 56.55
N GLN A 402 -30.30 -87.26 56.27
CA GLN A 402 -31.46 -88.13 56.51
C GLN A 402 -31.44 -89.42 55.61
N TYR A 403 -31.06 -89.21 54.32
CA TYR A 403 -30.91 -90.35 53.38
C TYR A 403 -29.89 -91.39 53.86
N LYS A 404 -28.77 -90.93 54.46
CA LYS A 404 -27.77 -91.84 55.02
C LYS A 404 -28.24 -92.60 56.29
N LYS A 405 -29.21 -92.07 57.02
CA LYS A 405 -29.74 -92.68 58.27
C LYS A 405 -30.97 -93.52 58.11
N THR A 406 -31.62 -93.50 56.95
CA THR A 406 -32.86 -94.19 56.67
C THR A 406 -32.56 -95.53 55.98
N ASP A 407 -33.14 -96.71 56.48
CA ASP A 407 -32.92 -98.03 55.90
C ASP A 407 -34.06 -98.47 55.03
N ALA A 408 -35.26 -97.91 55.13
CA ALA A 408 -36.43 -98.28 54.33
C ALA A 408 -36.30 -97.77 52.90
N LEU A 409 -36.51 -98.63 51.89
CA LEU A 409 -36.29 -98.35 50.46
C LEU A 409 -37.23 -97.27 49.91
N GLU A 410 -38.50 -97.29 50.34
CA GLU A 410 -39.51 -96.31 49.91
C GLU A 410 -39.19 -94.89 50.40
N ASP A 411 -38.74 -94.76 51.65
CA ASP A 411 -38.36 -93.43 52.22
C ASP A 411 -37.06 -92.89 51.61
N LYS A 412 -36.11 -93.76 51.26
CA LYS A 412 -34.91 -93.38 50.52
C LYS A 412 -35.24 -92.80 49.14
N GLN A 413 -36.16 -93.43 48.39
CA GLN A 413 -36.62 -92.94 47.12
C GLN A 413 -37.31 -91.57 47.21
N ARG A 414 -38.10 -91.39 48.26
CA ARG A 414 -38.77 -90.10 48.54
C ARG A 414 -37.79 -88.95 48.88
N ILE A 415 -36.79 -89.25 49.69
CA ILE A 415 -35.76 -88.26 50.04
C ILE A 415 -34.90 -87.93 48.84
N LEU A 416 -34.55 -88.95 48.01
CA LEU A 416 -33.78 -88.71 46.81
C LEU A 416 -34.53 -87.84 45.78
N SER A 417 -35.86 -88.09 45.60
CA SER A 417 -36.68 -87.25 44.73
C SER A 417 -36.73 -85.82 45.17
N HIS A 418 -36.79 -85.54 46.52
CA HIS A 418 -36.71 -84.16 47.03
C HIS A 418 -35.33 -83.51 46.80
N ILE A 419 -34.23 -84.25 46.94
CA ILE A 419 -32.88 -83.73 46.63
C ILE A 419 -32.76 -83.35 45.16
N VAL A 420 -33.28 -84.20 44.26
CA VAL A 420 -33.27 -83.92 42.83
C VAL A 420 -34.11 -82.68 42.46
N VAL A 421 -35.29 -82.53 43.11
CA VAL A 421 -36.14 -81.36 42.89
C VAL A 421 -35.43 -80.10 43.36
N PHE A 422 -34.86 -80.08 44.59
CA PHE A 422 -34.12 -78.92 45.05
C PHE A 422 -32.87 -78.60 44.21
N GLY A 423 -32.13 -79.66 43.78
CA GLY A 423 -30.98 -79.52 42.90
C GLY A 423 -31.34 -78.87 41.53
N SER A 424 -32.43 -79.36 40.94
CA SER A 424 -32.95 -78.85 39.66
C SER A 424 -33.46 -77.41 39.81
N PHE A 425 -34.06 -77.05 40.94
CA PHE A 425 -34.51 -75.70 41.26
C PHE A 425 -33.30 -74.73 41.41
N ILE A 426 -32.25 -75.11 42.11
CA ILE A 426 -31.01 -74.34 42.25
C ILE A 426 -30.38 -74.11 40.87
N LYS A 427 -30.27 -75.17 40.04
CA LYS A 427 -29.72 -75.04 38.69
C LYS A 427 -30.51 -74.08 37.83
N ARG A 428 -31.84 -74.20 37.75
CA ARG A 428 -32.69 -73.29 36.95
C ARG A 428 -32.63 -71.84 37.48
N ARG A 429 -32.59 -71.67 38.78
CA ARG A 429 -32.46 -70.31 39.38
C ARG A 429 -31.12 -69.70 39.08
N LYS A 430 -30.02 -70.44 39.10
CA LYS A 430 -28.68 -69.98 38.69
C LYS A 430 -28.69 -69.62 37.24
N ASP A 431 -29.23 -70.46 36.34
CA ASP A 431 -29.29 -70.14 34.91
C ASP A 431 -30.14 -68.90 34.64
N PHE A 432 -31.26 -68.72 35.34
CA PHE A 432 -32.11 -67.54 35.23
C PHE A 432 -31.41 -66.21 35.73
N ILE A 433 -30.72 -66.25 36.85
CA ILE A 433 -29.99 -65.07 37.35
C ILE A 433 -28.86 -64.73 36.40
N LEU A 434 -28.13 -65.70 35.87
CA LEU A 434 -27.03 -65.40 34.89
C LEU A 434 -27.58 -64.94 33.53
N SER A 435 -28.81 -65.37 33.14
CA SER A 435 -29.40 -64.90 31.88
C SER A 435 -29.99 -63.50 31.93
N ILE A 436 -30.43 -63.06 33.15
CA ILE A 436 -30.92 -61.64 33.32
C ILE A 436 -29.79 -60.62 33.22
N ASP A 437 -28.61 -60.99 33.76
CA ASP A 437 -27.45 -60.05 33.79
C ASP A 437 -26.59 -60.20 32.54
N SER A 438 -26.82 -61.10 31.63
CA SER A 438 -26.12 -61.24 30.35
C SER A 438 -26.64 -60.26 29.26
N THR A 439 -27.64 -59.43 29.53
CA THR A 439 -28.02 -58.32 28.64
C THR A 439 -27.15 -57.09 29.00
N PRO A 440 -26.19 -56.70 28.17
CA PRO A 440 -25.37 -55.53 28.44
C PRO A 440 -26.22 -54.25 28.25
N THR A 441 -26.79 -53.72 29.32
CA THR A 441 -27.27 -52.34 29.37
C THR A 441 -26.07 -51.42 29.60
N ILE A 442 -25.18 -51.31 28.61
CA ILE A 442 -24.24 -50.21 28.50
C ILE A 442 -25.02 -49.02 27.93
N PRO A 443 -25.14 -47.93 28.65
CA PRO A 443 -25.83 -46.78 28.09
C PRO A 443 -25.05 -46.25 26.89
N GLU A 444 -25.67 -46.31 25.72
CA GLU A 444 -25.20 -45.94 24.38
C GLU A 444 -24.71 -44.45 24.29
N LYS A 445 -24.87 -43.69 25.35
CA LYS A 445 -24.47 -42.26 25.45
C LYS A 445 -22.98 -42.01 25.67
N SER A 446 -22.17 -43.01 26.01
CA SER A 446 -20.74 -42.80 26.27
C SER A 446 -19.86 -42.95 25.03
N TYR A 447 -20.38 -43.49 23.94
CA TYR A 447 -19.61 -43.66 22.69
C TYR A 447 -19.72 -42.51 21.69
N GLN A 448 -20.69 -41.60 21.85
CA GLN A 448 -20.84 -40.43 20.93
C GLN A 448 -19.90 -39.28 21.21
N VAL A 449 -19.24 -39.20 22.35
CA VAL A 449 -18.34 -38.10 22.72
C VAL A 449 -16.90 -38.28 22.19
N LEU A 450 -16.53 -39.52 21.77
CA LEU A 450 -15.15 -39.82 21.34
C LEU A 450 -15.00 -39.97 19.80
N SER A 451 -16.09 -39.90 19.01
CA SER A 451 -16.04 -40.04 17.54
C SER A 451 -16.26 -38.74 16.77
N GLU A 452 -16.54 -37.63 17.44
CA GLU A 452 -16.66 -36.31 16.79
C GLU A 452 -15.32 -35.55 16.86
N ASN A 453 -14.56 -35.68 15.78
CA ASN A 453 -13.63 -34.78 15.15
C ASN A 453 -12.77 -33.87 16.04
N PRO A 454 -11.48 -34.20 16.32
CA PRO A 454 -10.54 -33.29 17.00
C PRO A 454 -9.92 -32.21 16.07
N PHE A 455 -10.45 -31.97 14.86
CA PHE A 455 -9.91 -31.00 13.89
C PHE A 455 -10.89 -29.92 13.46
N ALA A 456 -11.84 -29.53 14.31
CA ALA A 456 -12.68 -28.36 14.08
C ALA A 456 -12.42 -27.31 15.17
N LEU A 457 -11.25 -26.68 15.10
CA LEU A 457 -10.96 -25.34 15.69
C LEU A 457 -9.82 -24.73 14.90
#